data_5385aba1875fb2736be9e14bb548dfa6
#
_entry.id   5385aba1875fb2736be9e14bb548dfa6
#
_cell.length_a   1.000
_cell.length_b   1.000
_cell.length_c   1.000
_cell.angle_alpha   90.00
_cell.angle_beta   90.00
_cell.angle_gamma   90.00
#
_symmetry.space_group_name_H-M   'P 1'
#
loop_
_entity.id
_entity.type
_entity.pdbx_description
1 polymer ?
#
loop_
_entity_poly.entity_id
_entity_poly.type
_entity_poly.pdbx_seq_one_letter_code
_entity_poly.pdbx_strand_id
1 'polypeptide(L)'
;MSIRQFSKVSIAVLVVVFLIGCNGVSNSPAPSASGAPTILTVVPQTNGVGTNREVAVVFSKPMDPASINTSSFVVTGVSGTVTYDTANKIAAFKSFADFAPNTMFNASITVGARDMSGTPLAAPFDFSFTTRASKDTSPPNIVAVNLAAGATCVPLNQKIQVTFDEQMDSLTINPSTFMIEGIAGAVTYDVGSQMATFTPSANLAANTTFTITVTTGAKDMGGIALTAPFHQTFTTGPCQGGGVPPVALCPFIGGFSVLAGSTVTNTGSTVVSGDVGVSPGTAITGFPPGLASGAIHSADGAAAQAQTALTAAYIDAAGRSGSTAVAGDLVGQTLTAGVYKSTSSLAVSGDVTLDAQGNPNAVFIFQIASTLTTGSGSHVVLTNGATACNVFWQVGSSATLGTFSMFKGNILALTSITITTGVNLEGRALARNGAVTLDTDVITGCSCQ
;
A
#
# COMPACT_ATOMS: atom_id res chain seq x y z
N MET A 1 -48.13 31.06 -44.14
CA MET A 1 -46.97 30.84 -44.97
C MET A 1 -45.91 31.88 -44.59
N SER A 2 -45.02 31.59 -43.67
CA SER A 2 -43.74 32.26 -43.51
C SER A 2 -43.04 31.64 -42.31
N ILE A 3 -41.93 31.01 -42.58
CA ILE A 3 -41.08 30.32 -41.63
C ILE A 3 -40.25 31.40 -40.94
N ARG A 4 -40.30 31.52 -39.64
CA ARG A 4 -39.38 32.39 -38.83
C ARG A 4 -38.28 31.50 -38.25
N GLN A 5 -37.03 31.78 -38.70
CA GLN A 5 -35.80 31.30 -38.07
C GLN A 5 -35.64 31.87 -36.68
N PHE A 6 -35.36 31.04 -35.71
CA PHE A 6 -34.87 31.49 -34.39
C PHE A 6 -33.35 31.33 -34.34
N SER A 7 -32.70 32.49 -34.19
CA SER A 7 -31.27 32.67 -33.97
C SER A 7 -30.86 32.11 -32.61
N LYS A 8 -29.83 31.28 -32.58
CA LYS A 8 -29.18 30.82 -31.33
C LYS A 8 -28.25 31.89 -30.82
N VAL A 9 -28.57 32.45 -29.69
CA VAL A 9 -27.67 33.36 -28.91
C VAL A 9 -26.81 32.48 -28.01
N SER A 10 -25.50 32.43 -28.29
CA SER A 10 -24.50 31.80 -27.40
C SER A 10 -24.13 32.82 -26.31
N ILE A 11 -24.47 32.49 -25.08
CA ILE A 11 -24.01 33.23 -23.90
C ILE A 11 -22.65 32.69 -23.49
N ALA A 12 -21.59 33.45 -23.71
CA ALA A 12 -20.27 33.16 -23.16
C ALA A 12 -20.25 33.60 -21.70
N VAL A 13 -20.17 32.66 -20.78
CA VAL A 13 -19.94 32.91 -19.35
C VAL A 13 -18.45 33.12 -19.14
N LEU A 14 -18.06 34.37 -18.86
CA LEU A 14 -16.71 34.74 -18.46
C LEU A 14 -16.53 34.43 -16.98
N VAL A 15 -15.83 33.36 -16.65
CA VAL A 15 -15.44 33.05 -15.27
C VAL A 15 -14.15 33.81 -14.96
N VAL A 16 -14.26 34.83 -14.14
CA VAL A 16 -13.12 35.57 -13.56
C VAL A 16 -12.66 34.77 -12.34
N VAL A 17 -11.51 34.12 -12.45
CA VAL A 17 -10.84 33.46 -11.31
C VAL A 17 -9.99 34.49 -10.59
N PHE A 18 -10.36 34.83 -9.35
CA PHE A 18 -9.48 35.58 -8.44
C PHE A 18 -8.38 34.69 -7.92
N LEU A 19 -7.14 34.93 -8.33
CA LEU A 19 -5.96 34.34 -7.75
C LEU A 19 -5.64 35.03 -6.43
N ILE A 20 -5.98 34.42 -5.31
CA ILE A 20 -5.40 34.78 -4.01
C ILE A 20 -4.14 33.94 -3.87
N GLY A 21 -2.99 34.61 -3.88
CA GLY A 21 -1.69 33.99 -3.74
C GLY A 21 -1.47 33.43 -2.33
N CYS A 22 -1.35 32.10 -2.23
CA CYS A 22 -0.63 31.45 -1.14
C CYS A 22 0.61 30.80 -1.76
N ASN A 23 1.80 31.26 -1.33
CA ASN A 23 3.08 30.65 -1.70
C ASN A 23 3.19 29.24 -1.11
N GLY A 24 2.58 28.28 -1.77
CA GLY A 24 2.89 26.86 -1.62
C GLY A 24 3.44 26.40 -2.97
N VAL A 25 4.68 25.95 -3.00
CA VAL A 25 5.31 25.40 -4.20
C VAL A 25 4.58 24.09 -4.55
N SER A 26 3.55 24.16 -5.38
CA SER A 26 2.93 22.99 -5.99
C SER A 26 3.77 22.63 -7.22
N ASN A 27 4.71 21.71 -7.07
CA ASN A 27 5.36 21.03 -8.20
C ASN A 27 4.39 20.03 -8.85
N SER A 28 3.30 20.52 -9.45
CA SER A 28 2.53 19.70 -10.37
C SER A 28 3.21 19.74 -11.74
N PRO A 29 3.64 18.62 -12.31
CA PRO A 29 4.19 18.60 -13.66
C PRO A 29 3.11 19.05 -14.66
N ALA A 30 3.51 19.91 -15.61
CA ALA A 30 2.65 20.28 -16.73
C ALA A 30 2.17 19.02 -17.49
N PRO A 31 0.94 19.01 -18.06
CA PRO A 31 0.47 17.88 -18.83
C PRO A 31 1.44 17.60 -19.99
N SER A 32 2.11 16.46 -19.92
CA SER A 32 3.11 16.01 -20.89
C SER A 32 2.46 15.72 -22.23
N ALA A 33 3.14 16.10 -23.33
CA ALA A 33 2.84 15.58 -24.66
C ALA A 33 2.78 14.04 -24.58
N SER A 34 1.74 13.45 -25.20
CA SER A 34 1.49 12.00 -25.19
C SER A 34 2.78 11.26 -25.58
N GLY A 35 3.41 10.63 -24.61
CA GLY A 35 4.60 9.82 -24.82
C GLY A 35 5.92 10.30 -24.22
N ALA A 36 6.07 11.56 -23.77
CA ALA A 36 7.31 12.03 -23.13
C ALA A 36 7.50 11.43 -21.73
N PRO A 37 8.76 11.14 -21.28
CA PRO A 37 9.05 10.76 -19.91
C PRO A 37 8.73 11.90 -18.93
N THR A 38 8.33 11.55 -17.70
CA THR A 38 8.06 12.49 -16.61
C THR A 38 8.80 12.04 -15.35
N ILE A 39 8.96 12.96 -14.40
CA ILE A 39 9.47 12.65 -13.07
C ILE A 39 8.27 12.26 -12.18
N LEU A 40 8.34 11.11 -11.54
CA LEU A 40 7.32 10.60 -10.60
C LEU A 40 7.61 11.01 -9.17
N THR A 41 8.87 10.99 -8.77
CA THR A 41 9.31 11.23 -7.39
C THR A 41 10.71 11.83 -7.41
N VAL A 42 11.00 12.67 -6.43
CA VAL A 42 12.33 13.18 -6.13
C VAL A 42 12.78 12.77 -4.73
N VAL A 43 14.07 12.64 -4.53
CA VAL A 43 14.70 12.38 -3.23
C VAL A 43 15.83 13.38 -3.05
N PRO A 44 15.89 14.10 -1.94
CA PRO A 44 14.94 14.08 -0.81
C PRO A 44 13.63 14.81 -1.14
N GLN A 45 12.54 14.36 -0.52
CA GLN A 45 11.23 15.02 -0.59
C GLN A 45 11.05 16.06 0.53
N THR A 46 11.91 16.02 1.53
CA THR A 46 11.84 16.86 2.73
C THR A 46 13.07 17.72 2.88
N ASN A 47 12.96 18.79 3.66
CA ASN A 47 14.08 19.61 4.08
C ASN A 47 14.78 19.02 5.32
N GLY A 48 16.00 19.48 5.60
CA GLY A 48 16.77 19.03 6.77
C GLY A 48 17.45 17.69 6.59
N VAL A 49 17.87 17.36 5.36
CA VAL A 49 18.56 16.08 5.05
C VAL A 49 20.06 16.14 5.42
N GLY A 50 20.66 14.97 5.63
CA GLY A 50 22.10 14.86 5.93
C GLY A 50 22.96 15.46 4.82
N THR A 51 24.10 16.05 5.17
CA THR A 51 25.01 16.68 4.19
C THR A 51 25.70 15.66 3.26
N ASN A 52 25.74 14.39 3.61
CA ASN A 52 26.30 13.28 2.82
C ASN A 52 25.27 12.58 1.92
N ARG A 53 24.03 13.08 1.85
CA ARG A 53 22.94 12.38 1.16
C ARG A 53 23.03 12.52 -0.36
N GLU A 54 22.72 11.46 -1.07
CA GLU A 54 22.52 11.48 -2.52
C GLU A 54 21.18 12.11 -2.88
N VAL A 55 21.11 12.71 -4.07
CA VAL A 55 19.90 13.30 -4.64
C VAL A 55 19.43 12.42 -5.78
N ALA A 56 18.17 11.98 -5.77
CA ALA A 56 17.67 11.07 -6.79
C ALA A 56 16.33 11.51 -7.38
N VAL A 57 16.04 10.99 -8.57
CA VAL A 57 14.74 11.15 -9.25
C VAL A 57 14.29 9.83 -9.84
N VAL A 58 12.98 9.58 -9.82
CA VAL A 58 12.34 8.41 -10.42
C VAL A 58 11.62 8.83 -11.69
N PHE A 59 11.95 8.19 -12.82
CA PHE A 59 11.31 8.44 -14.10
C PHE A 59 10.09 7.53 -14.31
N SER A 60 9.10 8.03 -15.04
CA SER A 60 7.91 7.26 -15.42
C SER A 60 8.21 6.14 -16.41
N LYS A 61 9.32 6.25 -17.16
CA LYS A 61 9.76 5.32 -18.21
C LYS A 61 11.22 4.94 -18.04
N PRO A 62 11.68 3.82 -18.65
CA PRO A 62 13.10 3.55 -18.84
C PRO A 62 13.77 4.65 -19.66
N MET A 63 14.87 5.21 -19.16
CA MET A 63 15.66 6.24 -19.83
C MET A 63 16.87 5.61 -20.52
N ASP A 64 17.37 6.29 -21.57
CA ASP A 64 18.65 5.96 -22.17
C ASP A 64 19.78 6.29 -21.18
N PRO A 65 20.53 5.27 -20.69
CA PRO A 65 21.58 5.48 -19.69
C PRO A 65 22.64 6.49 -20.12
N ALA A 66 22.92 6.59 -21.43
CA ALA A 66 23.92 7.55 -21.95
C ALA A 66 23.44 9.00 -21.82
N SER A 67 22.12 9.22 -21.83
CA SER A 67 21.50 10.55 -21.68
C SER A 67 21.43 11.01 -20.21
N ILE A 68 21.59 10.08 -19.25
CA ILE A 68 21.53 10.38 -17.81
C ILE A 68 22.95 10.60 -17.29
N ASN A 69 23.34 11.83 -17.18
CA ASN A 69 24.70 12.24 -16.83
C ASN A 69 24.71 13.63 -16.15
N THR A 70 25.88 14.15 -15.80
CA THR A 70 26.03 15.44 -15.11
C THR A 70 25.59 16.67 -15.91
N SER A 71 25.31 16.53 -17.21
CA SER A 71 24.72 17.61 -18.03
C SER A 71 23.20 17.57 -18.04
N SER A 72 22.60 16.41 -17.77
CA SER A 72 21.14 16.22 -17.73
C SER A 72 20.58 16.17 -16.31
N PHE A 73 21.40 15.82 -15.31
CA PHE A 73 21.05 15.91 -13.89
C PHE A 73 22.07 16.81 -13.19
N VAL A 74 21.66 18.01 -12.84
CA VAL A 74 22.52 19.06 -12.31
C VAL A 74 22.05 19.43 -10.90
N VAL A 75 23.01 19.54 -9.96
CA VAL A 75 22.80 20.25 -8.68
C VAL A 75 23.63 21.53 -8.74
N THR A 76 22.95 22.68 -8.67
CA THR A 76 23.58 23.99 -8.93
C THR A 76 24.72 24.26 -7.95
N GLY A 77 25.92 24.54 -8.51
CA GLY A 77 27.11 24.86 -7.72
C GLY A 77 27.80 23.65 -7.07
N VAL A 78 27.37 22.42 -7.37
CA VAL A 78 27.91 21.19 -6.79
C VAL A 78 28.45 20.28 -7.89
N SER A 79 29.68 19.79 -7.73
CA SER A 79 30.28 18.79 -8.59
C SER A 79 30.06 17.39 -8.03
N GLY A 80 29.77 16.43 -8.92
CA GLY A 80 29.47 15.06 -8.50
C GLY A 80 29.44 14.09 -9.67
N THR A 81 28.95 12.90 -9.42
CA THR A 81 28.67 11.85 -10.40
C THR A 81 27.17 11.59 -10.49
N VAL A 82 26.71 11.14 -11.65
CA VAL A 82 25.33 10.69 -11.86
C VAL A 82 25.39 9.22 -12.24
N THR A 83 24.56 8.42 -11.56
CA THR A 83 24.33 7.01 -11.86
C THR A 83 22.89 6.79 -12.26
N TYR A 84 22.60 5.75 -13.03
CA TYR A 84 21.24 5.41 -13.42
C TYR A 84 20.96 3.92 -13.21
N ASP A 85 19.98 3.65 -12.37
CA ASP A 85 19.44 2.31 -12.14
C ASP A 85 18.33 2.03 -13.16
N THR A 86 18.62 1.22 -14.16
CA THR A 86 17.69 0.89 -15.24
C THR A 86 16.54 0.02 -14.80
N ALA A 87 16.73 -0.81 -13.76
CA ALA A 87 15.69 -1.70 -13.24
C ALA A 87 14.59 -0.92 -12.52
N ASN A 88 15.00 0.06 -11.72
CA ASN A 88 14.09 0.87 -10.91
C ASN A 88 13.77 2.24 -11.55
N LYS A 89 14.42 2.58 -12.67
CA LYS A 89 14.31 3.88 -13.39
C LYS A 89 14.69 5.08 -12.53
N ILE A 90 15.71 4.92 -11.68
CA ILE A 90 16.18 5.92 -10.72
C ILE A 90 17.51 6.48 -11.22
N ALA A 91 17.59 7.81 -11.35
CA ALA A 91 18.88 8.51 -11.48
C ALA A 91 19.27 9.09 -10.12
N ALA A 92 20.54 8.90 -9.73
CA ALA A 92 21.08 9.43 -8.48
C ALA A 92 22.30 10.30 -8.76
N PHE A 93 22.32 11.49 -8.17
CA PHE A 93 23.46 12.41 -8.14
C PHE A 93 24.16 12.27 -6.79
N LYS A 94 25.46 11.96 -6.84
CA LYS A 94 26.34 11.89 -5.67
C LYS A 94 27.38 12.98 -5.76
N SER A 95 27.43 13.88 -4.79
CA SER A 95 28.44 14.93 -4.70
C SER A 95 29.83 14.35 -4.37
N PHE A 96 30.89 14.97 -4.86
CA PHE A 96 32.28 14.57 -4.51
C PHE A 96 32.66 14.91 -3.07
N ALA A 97 31.95 15.86 -2.45
CA ALA A 97 32.13 16.26 -1.07
C ALA A 97 30.75 16.43 -0.43
N ASP A 98 30.69 16.36 0.91
CA ASP A 98 29.44 16.64 1.64
C ASP A 98 28.89 18.02 1.24
N PHE A 99 27.58 18.11 1.12
CA PHE A 99 26.90 19.39 0.89
C PHE A 99 27.15 20.37 2.04
N ALA A 100 27.18 21.66 1.76
CA ALA A 100 27.27 22.68 2.82
C ALA A 100 26.10 22.55 3.81
N PRO A 101 26.34 22.67 5.12
CA PRO A 101 25.28 22.53 6.13
C PRO A 101 24.30 23.71 6.12
N ASN A 102 23.06 23.45 6.51
CA ASN A 102 21.97 24.45 6.61
C ASN A 102 21.78 25.26 5.32
N THR A 103 22.01 24.63 4.16
CA THR A 103 22.05 25.30 2.87
C THR A 103 20.95 24.75 1.95
N MET A 104 20.26 25.63 1.24
CA MET A 104 19.32 25.24 0.20
C MET A 104 20.08 25.02 -1.12
N PHE A 105 19.81 23.90 -1.77
CA PHE A 105 20.32 23.52 -3.07
C PHE A 105 19.19 23.41 -4.08
N ASN A 106 19.46 23.81 -5.32
CA ASN A 106 18.56 23.61 -6.45
C ASN A 106 19.09 22.49 -7.33
N ALA A 107 18.22 21.59 -7.72
CA ALA A 107 18.52 20.51 -8.64
C ALA A 107 17.61 20.58 -9.87
N SER A 108 18.11 20.16 -11.01
CA SER A 108 17.40 20.23 -12.29
C SER A 108 17.66 18.97 -13.10
N ILE A 109 16.59 18.41 -13.68
CA ILE A 109 16.66 17.44 -14.75
C ILE A 109 16.36 18.17 -16.05
N THR A 110 17.35 18.27 -16.92
CA THR A 110 17.21 19.00 -18.18
C THR A 110 16.51 18.16 -19.27
N VAL A 111 16.09 18.78 -20.35
CA VAL A 111 15.61 18.09 -21.56
C VAL A 111 16.68 17.24 -22.27
N GLY A 112 17.92 17.28 -21.78
CA GLY A 112 18.99 16.37 -22.19
C GLY A 112 18.71 14.92 -21.80
N ALA A 113 17.94 14.67 -20.74
CA ALA A 113 17.48 13.34 -20.34
C ALA A 113 16.42 12.82 -21.33
N ARG A 114 16.67 11.63 -21.92
CA ARG A 114 15.85 11.03 -22.97
C ARG A 114 15.46 9.60 -22.59
N ASP A 115 14.27 9.18 -23.04
CA ASP A 115 13.86 7.77 -22.89
C ASP A 115 14.60 6.88 -23.93
N MET A 116 14.40 5.56 -23.82
CA MET A 116 14.99 4.56 -24.73
C MET A 116 14.62 4.76 -26.21
N SER A 117 13.60 5.53 -26.53
CA SER A 117 13.20 5.90 -27.90
C SER A 117 13.82 7.23 -28.35
N GLY A 118 14.63 7.89 -27.50
CA GLY A 118 15.24 9.20 -27.75
C GLY A 118 14.34 10.39 -27.45
N THR A 119 13.13 10.16 -26.91
CA THR A 119 12.18 11.25 -26.56
C THR A 119 12.66 11.97 -25.30
N PRO A 120 12.87 13.30 -25.31
CA PRO A 120 13.29 14.08 -24.15
C PRO A 120 12.14 14.31 -23.16
N LEU A 121 12.47 14.79 -21.94
CA LEU A 121 11.47 15.45 -21.09
C LEU A 121 10.83 16.62 -21.85
N ALA A 122 9.53 16.84 -21.62
CA ALA A 122 8.78 17.93 -22.28
C ALA A 122 9.28 19.32 -21.88
N ALA A 123 9.79 19.47 -20.66
CA ALA A 123 10.42 20.65 -20.10
C ALA A 123 11.44 20.25 -19.02
N PRO A 124 12.39 21.12 -18.65
CA PRO A 124 13.23 20.88 -17.48
C PRO A 124 12.36 20.72 -16.22
N PHE A 125 12.82 19.86 -15.33
CA PHE A 125 12.16 19.65 -14.03
C PHE A 125 13.09 20.12 -12.92
N ASP A 126 12.67 21.16 -12.19
CA ASP A 126 13.44 21.79 -11.13
C ASP A 126 12.84 21.47 -9.77
N PHE A 127 13.69 21.20 -8.78
CA PHE A 127 13.31 21.02 -7.38
C PHE A 127 14.42 21.51 -6.46
N SER A 128 14.10 21.69 -5.18
CA SER A 128 15.05 22.14 -4.18
C SER A 128 14.95 21.32 -2.90
N PHE A 129 16.04 21.29 -2.15
CA PHE A 129 16.12 20.67 -0.84
C PHE A 129 17.04 21.49 0.06
N THR A 130 16.89 21.34 1.39
CA THR A 130 17.74 22.02 2.38
C THR A 130 18.46 20.98 3.22
N THR A 131 19.77 21.15 3.42
CA THR A 131 20.56 20.31 4.29
C THR A 131 20.39 20.71 5.76
N ARG A 132 20.55 19.74 6.67
CA ARG A 132 20.72 19.98 8.11
C ARG A 132 22.17 20.32 8.45
N ALA A 133 22.44 20.65 9.74
CA ALA A 133 23.76 21.04 10.21
C ALA A 133 24.80 19.92 10.11
N SER A 134 24.39 18.65 10.08
CA SER A 134 25.27 17.48 10.14
C SER A 134 24.95 16.46 9.05
N LYS A 135 25.92 15.61 8.78
CA LYS A 135 25.73 14.44 7.94
C LYS A 135 24.82 13.40 8.60
N ASP A 136 24.32 12.49 7.82
CA ASP A 136 23.69 11.29 8.30
C ASP A 136 24.72 10.31 8.85
N THR A 137 24.42 9.71 9.97
CA THR A 137 25.26 8.69 10.62
C THR A 137 24.40 7.53 11.15
N SER A 138 23.11 7.56 10.90
CA SER A 138 22.17 6.53 11.35
C SER A 138 22.19 5.36 10.38
N PRO A 139 22.45 4.14 10.81
CA PRO A 139 22.33 2.97 9.93
C PRO A 139 20.86 2.68 9.62
N PRO A 140 20.54 2.28 8.39
CA PRO A 140 19.20 1.85 8.04
C PRO A 140 18.82 0.54 8.76
N ASN A 141 17.52 0.38 9.03
CA ASN A 141 16.96 -0.82 9.64
C ASN A 141 15.82 -1.37 8.79
N ILE A 142 15.58 -2.67 8.87
CA ILE A 142 14.40 -3.31 8.31
C ILE A 142 13.29 -3.22 9.35
N VAL A 143 12.20 -2.54 9.00
CA VAL A 143 11.04 -2.34 9.88
C VAL A 143 9.92 -3.32 9.59
N ALA A 144 9.89 -3.91 8.40
CA ALA A 144 8.85 -4.85 8.04
C ALA A 144 9.30 -5.84 6.95
N VAL A 145 8.75 -7.05 7.03
CA VAL A 145 8.75 -8.05 5.96
C VAL A 145 7.31 -8.50 5.76
N ASN A 146 6.87 -8.68 4.52
CA ASN A 146 5.49 -9.09 4.22
C ASN A 146 5.14 -10.53 4.63
N LEU A 147 6.08 -11.25 5.23
CA LEU A 147 5.88 -12.55 5.85
C LEU A 147 6.25 -12.47 7.33
N ALA A 148 5.49 -13.13 8.19
CA ALA A 148 5.89 -13.30 9.58
C ALA A 148 7.15 -14.19 9.69
N ALA A 149 7.95 -13.98 10.73
CA ALA A 149 9.11 -14.83 10.99
C ALA A 149 8.66 -16.27 11.23
N GLY A 150 9.28 -17.22 10.52
CA GLY A 150 8.89 -18.63 10.57
C GLY A 150 7.54 -18.95 9.91
N ALA A 151 6.98 -18.05 9.08
CA ALA A 151 5.72 -18.29 8.37
C ALA A 151 5.74 -19.63 7.65
N THR A 152 4.68 -20.39 7.79
CA THR A 152 4.46 -21.67 7.09
C THR A 152 3.35 -21.50 6.05
N CYS A 153 3.18 -22.50 5.19
CA CYS A 153 2.12 -22.48 4.17
C CYS A 153 2.27 -21.36 3.13
N VAL A 154 3.47 -20.85 2.93
CA VAL A 154 3.71 -19.74 2.01
C VAL A 154 3.49 -20.20 0.56
N PRO A 155 2.74 -19.45 -0.27
CA PRO A 155 2.53 -19.77 -1.68
C PRO A 155 3.85 -19.92 -2.45
N LEU A 156 3.86 -20.86 -3.42
CA LEU A 156 5.08 -21.16 -4.19
C LEU A 156 5.53 -19.99 -5.09
N ASN A 157 4.63 -19.06 -5.42
CA ASN A 157 4.90 -17.86 -6.23
C ASN A 157 5.00 -16.58 -5.38
N GLN A 158 5.23 -16.72 -4.06
CA GLN A 158 5.27 -15.60 -3.12
C GLN A 158 6.38 -14.61 -3.49
N LYS A 159 6.03 -13.34 -3.63
CA LYS A 159 6.99 -12.24 -3.66
C LYS A 159 7.34 -11.83 -2.24
N ILE A 160 8.61 -11.59 -2.01
CA ILE A 160 9.09 -11.14 -0.70
C ILE A 160 9.29 -9.63 -0.74
N GLN A 161 8.72 -8.93 0.23
CA GLN A 161 8.84 -7.48 0.37
C GLN A 161 9.49 -7.15 1.71
N VAL A 162 10.45 -6.27 1.66
CA VAL A 162 11.18 -5.76 2.83
C VAL A 162 11.09 -4.24 2.82
N THR A 163 10.69 -3.65 3.93
CA THR A 163 10.59 -2.19 4.08
C THR A 163 11.67 -1.71 5.04
N PHE A 164 12.35 -0.64 4.64
CA PHE A 164 13.37 0.03 5.44
C PHE A 164 12.77 1.25 6.16
N ASP A 165 13.38 1.66 7.26
CA ASP A 165 12.99 2.87 8.01
C ASP A 165 13.38 4.16 7.31
N GLU A 166 14.27 4.08 6.30
CA GLU A 166 14.72 5.20 5.50
C GLU A 166 14.96 4.82 4.02
N GLN A 167 15.27 5.83 3.22
CA GLN A 167 15.50 5.65 1.79
C GLN A 167 16.88 5.05 1.51
N MET A 168 16.90 3.95 0.76
CA MET A 168 18.11 3.24 0.38
C MET A 168 18.66 3.72 -0.98
N ASP A 169 19.97 3.59 -1.18
CA ASP A 169 20.57 3.65 -2.51
C ASP A 169 20.13 2.44 -3.35
N SER A 170 19.33 2.71 -4.37
CA SER A 170 18.68 1.66 -5.18
C SER A 170 19.69 0.75 -5.89
N LEU A 171 20.88 1.23 -6.22
CA LEU A 171 21.95 0.42 -6.84
C LEU A 171 22.51 -0.63 -5.86
N THR A 172 22.38 -0.38 -4.57
CA THR A 172 22.81 -1.32 -3.53
C THR A 172 21.73 -2.34 -3.19
N ILE A 173 20.48 -2.13 -3.63
CA ILE A 173 19.36 -3.05 -3.43
C ILE A 173 19.20 -3.92 -4.69
N ASN A 174 19.85 -5.05 -4.71
CA ASN A 174 19.97 -5.92 -5.88
C ASN A 174 20.02 -7.41 -5.45
N PRO A 175 20.01 -8.39 -6.39
CA PRO A 175 20.01 -9.81 -6.03
C PRO A 175 21.22 -10.31 -5.23
N SER A 176 22.30 -9.51 -5.12
CA SER A 176 23.46 -9.85 -4.28
C SER A 176 23.31 -9.40 -2.84
N THR A 177 22.40 -8.43 -2.59
CA THR A 177 22.21 -7.84 -1.27
C THR A 177 20.85 -8.15 -0.67
N PHE A 178 19.84 -8.42 -1.49
CA PHE A 178 18.54 -8.91 -1.07
C PHE A 178 18.20 -10.19 -1.85
N MET A 179 18.14 -11.31 -1.17
CA MET A 179 17.99 -12.63 -1.79
C MET A 179 17.16 -13.59 -0.93
N ILE A 180 16.66 -14.63 -1.59
CA ILE A 180 16.26 -15.89 -0.96
C ILE A 180 17.38 -16.87 -1.30
N GLU A 181 18.00 -17.50 -0.29
CA GLU A 181 19.15 -18.38 -0.48
C GLU A 181 18.84 -19.51 -1.47
N GLY A 182 19.69 -19.66 -2.48
CA GLY A 182 19.55 -20.68 -3.52
C GLY A 182 18.49 -20.42 -4.59
N ILE A 183 17.80 -19.28 -4.55
CA ILE A 183 16.72 -18.95 -5.48
C ILE A 183 17.12 -17.76 -6.38
N ALA A 184 17.05 -17.98 -7.70
CA ALA A 184 17.19 -16.90 -8.66
C ALA A 184 15.92 -16.02 -8.67
N GLY A 185 16.10 -14.72 -8.77
CA GLY A 185 15.00 -13.77 -8.82
C GLY A 185 15.43 -12.37 -9.23
N ALA A 186 14.46 -11.51 -9.46
CA ALA A 186 14.65 -10.10 -9.70
C ALA A 186 14.35 -9.30 -8.44
N VAL A 187 15.14 -8.25 -8.19
CA VAL A 187 14.93 -7.30 -7.11
C VAL A 187 14.55 -5.96 -7.71
N THR A 188 13.50 -5.34 -7.19
CA THR A 188 13.12 -3.96 -7.47
C THR A 188 13.03 -3.18 -6.18
N TYR A 189 13.28 -1.88 -6.25
CA TYR A 189 13.19 -0.99 -5.10
C TYR A 189 12.34 0.23 -5.43
N ASP A 190 11.35 0.51 -4.59
CA ASP A 190 10.55 1.73 -4.63
C ASP A 190 11.03 2.68 -3.53
N VAL A 191 11.65 3.78 -3.96
CA VAL A 191 12.23 4.78 -3.06
C VAL A 191 11.16 5.58 -2.31
N GLY A 192 9.96 5.69 -2.89
CA GLY A 192 8.84 6.42 -2.28
C GLY A 192 8.23 5.69 -1.09
N SER A 193 8.06 4.38 -1.21
CA SER A 193 7.58 3.51 -0.13
C SER A 193 8.71 2.86 0.69
N GLN A 194 9.98 3.10 0.34
CA GLN A 194 11.17 2.50 0.98
C GLN A 194 11.16 0.97 0.95
N MET A 195 10.54 0.38 -0.07
CA MET A 195 10.25 -1.05 -0.13
C MET A 195 11.05 -1.74 -1.25
N ALA A 196 11.80 -2.77 -0.88
CA ALA A 196 12.42 -3.71 -1.80
C ALA A 196 11.50 -4.92 -2.03
N THR A 197 11.39 -5.37 -3.28
CA THR A 197 10.62 -6.55 -3.66
C THR A 197 11.50 -7.55 -4.39
N PHE A 198 11.65 -8.74 -3.82
CA PHE A 198 12.25 -9.90 -4.49
C PHE A 198 11.13 -10.71 -5.18
N THR A 199 11.26 -10.93 -6.48
CA THR A 199 10.35 -11.74 -7.28
C THR A 199 11.10 -12.98 -7.75
N PRO A 200 10.76 -14.18 -7.25
CA PRO A 200 11.37 -15.43 -7.73
C PRO A 200 11.18 -15.62 -9.24
N SER A 201 12.20 -16.10 -9.95
CA SER A 201 12.13 -16.36 -11.40
C SER A 201 11.28 -17.57 -11.76
N ALA A 202 11.03 -18.46 -10.79
CA ALA A 202 10.18 -19.63 -10.90
C ALA A 202 9.49 -19.89 -9.56
N ASN A 203 8.46 -20.75 -9.56
CA ASN A 203 7.84 -21.16 -8.31
C ASN A 203 8.87 -21.79 -7.38
N LEU A 204 8.78 -21.46 -6.10
CA LEU A 204 9.57 -22.05 -5.04
C LEU A 204 9.23 -23.54 -4.89
N ALA A 205 10.18 -24.34 -4.42
CA ALA A 205 9.92 -25.74 -4.10
C ALA A 205 8.88 -25.85 -2.97
N ALA A 206 7.97 -26.81 -3.07
CA ALA A 206 6.96 -27.04 -2.03
C ALA A 206 7.57 -27.69 -0.78
N ASN A 207 6.93 -27.45 0.39
CA ASN A 207 7.33 -28.02 1.70
C ASN A 207 8.81 -27.79 2.03
N THR A 208 9.33 -26.61 1.63
CA THR A 208 10.74 -26.26 1.76
C THR A 208 10.89 -25.00 2.57
N THR A 209 11.80 -25.02 3.53
CA THR A 209 12.15 -23.81 4.31
C THR A 209 13.19 -23.02 3.56
N PHE A 210 12.93 -21.74 3.39
CA PHE A 210 13.80 -20.76 2.75
C PHE A 210 14.23 -19.69 3.75
N THR A 211 15.40 -19.10 3.51
CA THR A 211 15.91 -17.96 4.26
C THR A 211 15.90 -16.71 3.38
N ILE A 212 15.23 -15.66 3.85
CA ILE A 212 15.35 -14.31 3.33
C ILE A 212 16.62 -13.70 3.91
N THR A 213 17.47 -13.13 3.07
CA THR A 213 18.69 -12.47 3.52
C THR A 213 18.79 -11.07 2.92
N VAL A 214 19.03 -10.08 3.79
CA VAL A 214 19.51 -8.75 3.36
C VAL A 214 20.88 -8.53 3.98
N THR A 215 21.90 -8.36 3.14
CA THR A 215 23.30 -8.23 3.57
C THR A 215 23.62 -6.78 3.95
N THR A 216 24.76 -6.57 4.63
CA THR A 216 25.33 -5.24 4.88
C THR A 216 25.83 -4.53 3.60
N GLY A 217 25.73 -5.17 2.44
CA GLY A 217 25.93 -4.50 1.15
C GLY A 217 24.82 -3.50 0.81
N ALA A 218 23.63 -3.66 1.38
CA ALA A 218 22.54 -2.69 1.29
C ALA A 218 22.89 -1.43 2.08
N LYS A 219 22.82 -0.26 1.43
CA LYS A 219 23.19 1.04 1.99
C LYS A 219 22.10 2.06 1.79
N ASP A 220 22.01 3.00 2.71
CA ASP A 220 21.15 4.17 2.57
C ASP A 220 21.69 5.19 1.55
N MET A 221 20.94 6.27 1.33
CA MET A 221 21.33 7.37 0.45
C MET A 221 22.51 8.21 1.01
N GLY A 222 22.94 7.99 2.26
CA GLY A 222 24.15 8.55 2.88
C GLY A 222 25.37 7.66 2.69
N GLY A 223 25.20 6.47 2.13
CA GLY A 223 26.22 5.44 1.96
C GLY A 223 26.47 4.59 3.21
N ILE A 224 25.60 4.65 4.21
CA ILE A 224 25.72 3.88 5.46
C ILE A 224 25.05 2.52 5.27
N ALA A 225 25.74 1.47 5.70
CA ALA A 225 25.27 0.09 5.58
C ALA A 225 24.40 -0.34 6.75
N LEU A 226 23.58 -1.39 6.58
CA LEU A 226 22.97 -2.10 7.73
C LEU A 226 24.07 -2.50 8.72
N THR A 227 23.76 -2.42 10.01
CA THR A 227 24.70 -2.78 11.09
C THR A 227 25.07 -4.26 11.11
N ALA A 228 24.13 -5.13 10.68
CA ALA A 228 24.30 -6.56 10.58
C ALA A 228 23.42 -7.11 9.45
N PRO A 229 23.75 -8.29 8.88
CA PRO A 229 22.85 -8.95 7.93
C PRO A 229 21.52 -9.29 8.61
N PHE A 230 20.43 -9.13 7.87
CA PHE A 230 19.10 -9.57 8.28
C PHE A 230 18.82 -10.96 7.74
N HIS A 231 18.27 -11.84 8.58
CA HIS A 231 17.85 -13.18 8.20
C HIS A 231 16.46 -13.48 8.76
N GLN A 232 15.59 -14.02 7.91
CA GLN A 232 14.27 -14.49 8.31
C GLN A 232 13.89 -15.73 7.52
N THR A 233 13.34 -16.74 8.19
CA THR A 233 12.91 -17.99 7.53
C THR A 233 11.42 -17.99 7.26
N PHE A 234 11.02 -18.76 6.23
CA PHE A 234 9.64 -19.13 5.94
C PHE A 234 9.61 -20.52 5.29
N THR A 235 8.49 -21.21 5.35
CA THR A 235 8.30 -22.54 4.74
C THR A 235 7.16 -22.49 3.73
N THR A 236 7.45 -22.90 2.51
CA THR A 236 6.47 -23.01 1.42
C THR A 236 5.67 -24.31 1.52
N GLY A 237 4.54 -24.34 0.85
CA GLY A 237 3.77 -25.58 0.63
C GLY A 237 2.33 -25.48 1.10
N PRO A 238 1.55 -26.53 0.86
CA PRO A 238 0.22 -26.61 1.41
C PRO A 238 0.29 -26.65 2.93
N CYS A 239 -0.61 -25.99 3.60
CA CYS A 239 -0.78 -26.13 5.03
C CYS A 239 -1.02 -27.58 5.39
N GLN A 240 -0.23 -28.15 6.32
CA GLN A 240 -0.52 -29.47 6.85
C GLN A 240 -1.87 -29.41 7.57
N GLY A 241 -2.90 -30.01 6.96
CA GLY A 241 -4.29 -29.93 7.39
C GLY A 241 -5.24 -29.41 6.31
N GLY A 242 -4.78 -29.20 5.05
CA GLY A 242 -5.63 -28.80 3.93
C GLY A 242 -6.09 -27.32 3.97
N GLY A 243 -5.46 -26.46 4.77
CA GLY A 243 -5.85 -25.09 4.99
C GLY A 243 -5.32 -24.11 3.94
N VAL A 244 -6.12 -23.11 3.61
CA VAL A 244 -5.73 -21.95 2.81
C VAL A 244 -4.83 -21.05 3.66
N PRO A 245 -3.69 -20.50 3.15
CA PRO A 245 -2.89 -19.56 3.94
C PRO A 245 -3.66 -18.26 4.19
N PRO A 246 -3.45 -17.60 5.35
CA PRO A 246 -4.12 -16.34 5.64
C PRO A 246 -3.73 -15.25 4.63
N VAL A 247 -4.62 -14.27 4.45
CA VAL A 247 -4.34 -13.06 3.70
C VAL A 247 -3.44 -12.16 4.55
N ALA A 248 -2.32 -11.70 4.00
CA ALA A 248 -1.36 -10.89 4.75
C ALA A 248 -1.89 -9.46 4.97
N LEU A 249 -2.34 -9.17 6.19
CA LEU A 249 -2.73 -7.82 6.62
C LEU A 249 -1.63 -7.13 7.44
N CYS A 250 -0.70 -7.86 8.00
CA CYS A 250 0.42 -7.36 8.77
C CYS A 250 1.65 -7.17 7.87
N PRO A 251 2.55 -6.20 8.17
CA PRO A 251 2.54 -5.35 9.36
C PRO A 251 1.78 -4.02 9.19
N PHE A 252 1.49 -3.56 7.96
CA PHE A 252 1.04 -2.18 7.72
C PHE A 252 -0.43 -1.92 8.06
N ILE A 253 -1.28 -2.95 7.95
CA ILE A 253 -2.70 -2.84 8.28
C ILE A 253 -2.96 -3.23 9.74
N GLY A 254 -2.00 -3.89 10.39
CA GLY A 254 -2.21 -4.56 11.67
C GLY A 254 -2.73 -3.68 12.81
N GLY A 255 -2.38 -2.40 12.83
CA GLY A 255 -2.88 -1.41 13.77
C GLY A 255 -4.29 -0.91 13.44
N PHE A 256 -4.68 -0.93 12.16
CA PHE A 256 -5.94 -0.36 11.71
C PHE A 256 -7.12 -1.31 11.90
N SER A 257 -8.14 -0.87 12.63
CA SER A 257 -9.45 -1.53 12.69
C SER A 257 -10.43 -0.94 11.68
N VAL A 258 -10.24 0.34 11.31
CA VAL A 258 -11.02 1.05 10.29
C VAL A 258 -10.07 1.76 9.35
N LEU A 259 -10.20 1.50 8.03
CA LEU A 259 -9.42 2.19 7.01
C LEU A 259 -10.31 2.48 5.79
N ALA A 260 -10.31 3.73 5.32
CA ALA A 260 -11.11 4.17 4.19
C ALA A 260 -10.26 4.83 3.10
N GLY A 261 -10.73 4.74 1.83
CA GLY A 261 -10.12 5.43 0.71
C GLY A 261 -10.54 6.90 0.59
N SER A 262 -11.78 7.21 0.93
CA SER A 262 -12.34 8.56 0.75
C SER A 262 -12.65 9.29 2.05
N THR A 263 -13.48 8.72 2.92
CA THR A 263 -13.89 9.32 4.20
C THR A 263 -14.18 8.26 5.25
N VAL A 264 -13.99 8.60 6.53
CA VAL A 264 -14.59 7.89 7.66
C VAL A 264 -15.61 8.81 8.30
N THR A 265 -16.85 8.33 8.41
CA THR A 265 -17.95 9.07 9.08
C THR A 265 -18.52 8.21 10.18
N ASN A 266 -18.61 8.75 11.38
CA ASN A 266 -19.24 8.10 12.51
C ASN A 266 -20.40 8.95 13.02
N THR A 267 -21.52 8.30 13.34
CA THR A 267 -22.61 8.85 14.12
C THR A 267 -22.76 8.04 15.40
N GLY A 268 -22.93 8.73 16.53
CA GLY A 268 -23.12 8.05 17.82
C GLY A 268 -21.81 7.59 18.51
N SER A 269 -21.97 6.76 19.53
CA SER A 269 -20.90 6.39 20.48
C SER A 269 -20.14 5.14 20.05
N THR A 270 -19.69 5.08 18.80
CA THR A 270 -18.88 3.96 18.30
C THR A 270 -17.57 3.83 19.08
N VAL A 271 -17.19 2.59 19.42
CA VAL A 271 -15.91 2.27 20.05
C VAL A 271 -15.07 1.42 19.08
N VAL A 272 -13.88 1.93 18.71
CA VAL A 272 -12.92 1.24 17.85
C VAL A 272 -11.69 0.86 18.64
N SER A 273 -11.39 -0.43 18.77
CA SER A 273 -10.13 -0.93 19.33
C SER A 273 -9.09 -1.01 18.23
N GLY A 274 -8.23 0.02 18.13
CA GLY A 274 -7.19 0.16 17.12
C GLY A 274 -7.24 1.51 16.42
N ASP A 275 -6.44 1.62 15.35
CA ASP A 275 -6.30 2.85 14.56
C ASP A 275 -7.50 3.05 13.62
N VAL A 276 -7.80 4.33 13.36
CA VAL A 276 -8.77 4.77 12.34
C VAL A 276 -8.03 5.60 11.30
N GLY A 277 -8.12 5.21 10.03
CA GLY A 277 -7.38 5.87 8.96
C GLY A 277 -8.18 6.18 7.72
N VAL A 278 -7.74 7.20 6.98
CA VAL A 278 -8.22 7.54 5.65
C VAL A 278 -7.07 7.97 4.76
N SER A 279 -6.98 7.44 3.54
CA SER A 279 -6.05 7.87 2.49
C SER A 279 -6.53 7.34 1.12
N PRO A 280 -6.47 8.11 0.02
CA PRO A 280 -5.99 9.50 -0.11
C PRO A 280 -6.98 10.56 0.40
N GLY A 281 -8.20 10.17 0.80
CA GLY A 281 -9.15 11.07 1.44
C GLY A 281 -8.58 11.66 2.75
N THR A 282 -9.18 12.77 3.21
CA THR A 282 -8.71 13.50 4.38
C THR A 282 -9.74 13.61 5.50
N ALA A 283 -11.00 13.28 5.24
CA ALA A 283 -12.07 13.53 6.19
C ALA A 283 -12.32 12.31 7.11
N ILE A 284 -12.13 12.53 8.41
CA ILE A 284 -12.56 11.65 9.50
C ILE A 284 -13.46 12.48 10.40
N THR A 285 -14.73 12.12 10.53
CA THR A 285 -15.72 12.87 11.30
C THR A 285 -16.44 11.98 12.32
N GLY A 286 -16.96 12.59 13.39
CA GLY A 286 -17.67 11.87 14.44
C GLY A 286 -16.78 11.20 15.49
N PHE A 287 -15.52 11.61 15.60
CA PHE A 287 -14.59 11.22 16.66
C PHE A 287 -14.06 12.48 17.36
N PRO A 288 -14.74 12.97 18.44
CA PRO A 288 -15.90 12.43 19.17
C PRO A 288 -17.26 12.61 18.45
N PRO A 289 -18.38 11.93 18.89
CA PRO A 289 -18.50 11.13 20.11
C PRO A 289 -17.92 9.71 20.02
N GLY A 290 -17.57 9.22 18.84
CA GLY A 290 -16.84 7.96 18.71
C GLY A 290 -15.48 8.01 19.40
N LEU A 291 -14.99 6.84 19.82
CA LEU A 291 -13.72 6.66 20.49
C LEU A 291 -12.87 5.66 19.69
N ALA A 292 -11.60 6.01 19.44
CA ALA A 292 -10.59 5.09 18.93
C ALA A 292 -9.54 4.89 20.03
N SER A 293 -9.16 3.64 20.33
CA SER A 293 -8.10 3.37 21.29
C SER A 293 -6.70 3.58 20.70
N GLY A 294 -6.59 3.54 19.38
CA GLY A 294 -5.38 3.82 18.63
C GLY A 294 -5.34 5.25 18.08
N ALA A 295 -4.44 5.48 17.14
CA ALA A 295 -4.27 6.78 16.49
C ALA A 295 -5.34 7.03 15.41
N ILE A 296 -5.57 8.32 15.11
CA ILE A 296 -6.40 8.76 13.98
C ILE A 296 -5.46 9.30 12.90
N HIS A 297 -5.48 8.65 11.73
CA HIS A 297 -4.59 8.91 10.60
C HIS A 297 -5.35 9.54 9.43
N SER A 298 -5.17 10.84 9.21
CA SER A 298 -5.82 11.58 8.12
C SER A 298 -4.81 11.89 7.01
N ALA A 299 -4.86 11.13 5.93
CA ALA A 299 -3.99 11.25 4.75
C ALA A 299 -2.48 11.30 5.06
N ASP A 300 -2.06 10.72 6.17
CA ASP A 300 -0.65 10.63 6.56
C ASP A 300 0.05 9.42 5.94
N GLY A 301 1.37 9.32 6.18
CA GLY A 301 2.19 8.22 5.65
C GLY A 301 1.74 6.84 6.12
N ALA A 302 1.26 6.70 7.36
CA ALA A 302 0.78 5.43 7.90
C ALA A 302 -0.49 4.96 7.18
N ALA A 303 -1.48 5.85 7.02
CA ALA A 303 -2.71 5.54 6.28
C ALA A 303 -2.44 5.25 4.80
N ALA A 304 -1.49 5.96 4.16
CA ALA A 304 -1.11 5.72 2.76
C ALA A 304 -0.45 4.36 2.56
N GLN A 305 0.46 3.96 3.46
CA GLN A 305 1.09 2.63 3.46
C GLN A 305 0.07 1.53 3.70
N ALA A 306 -0.85 1.73 4.66
CA ALA A 306 -1.92 0.78 4.94
C ALA A 306 -2.86 0.60 3.73
N GLN A 307 -3.17 1.64 2.97
CA GLN A 307 -3.97 1.54 1.74
C GLN A 307 -3.25 0.79 0.61
N THR A 308 -1.94 0.98 0.50
CA THR A 308 -1.11 0.20 -0.45
C THR A 308 -1.12 -1.28 -0.08
N ALA A 309 -0.93 -1.60 1.20
CA ALA A 309 -0.99 -2.96 1.71
C ALA A 309 -2.38 -3.58 1.57
N LEU A 310 -3.46 -2.82 1.81
CA LEU A 310 -4.84 -3.25 1.59
C LEU A 310 -5.09 -3.61 0.13
N THR A 311 -4.54 -2.84 -0.80
CA THR A 311 -4.64 -3.15 -2.23
C THR A 311 -4.01 -4.49 -2.56
N ALA A 312 -2.82 -4.78 -2.02
CA ALA A 312 -2.14 -6.07 -2.20
C ALA A 312 -2.93 -7.22 -1.57
N ALA A 313 -3.40 -7.06 -0.34
CA ALA A 313 -4.21 -8.04 0.38
C ALA A 313 -5.54 -8.35 -0.32
N TYR A 314 -6.20 -7.32 -0.85
CA TYR A 314 -7.43 -7.48 -1.63
C TYR A 314 -7.19 -8.30 -2.90
N ILE A 315 -6.13 -8.00 -3.66
CA ILE A 315 -5.76 -8.73 -4.88
C ILE A 315 -5.40 -10.18 -4.57
N ASP A 316 -4.67 -10.42 -3.49
CA ASP A 316 -4.34 -11.75 -3.01
C ASP A 316 -5.61 -12.55 -2.68
N ALA A 317 -6.51 -12.01 -1.86
CA ALA A 317 -7.77 -12.67 -1.51
C ALA A 317 -8.63 -12.97 -2.75
N ALA A 318 -8.72 -12.04 -3.69
CA ALA A 318 -9.48 -12.20 -4.93
C ALA A 318 -8.88 -13.24 -5.89
N GLY A 319 -7.56 -13.40 -5.87
CA GLY A 319 -6.81 -14.32 -6.74
C GLY A 319 -6.66 -15.74 -6.23
N ARG A 320 -7.16 -16.07 -5.01
CA ARG A 320 -7.04 -17.42 -4.45
C ARG A 320 -7.81 -18.43 -5.27
N SER A 321 -7.15 -19.53 -5.61
CA SER A 321 -7.71 -20.64 -6.40
C SER A 321 -8.34 -21.72 -5.50
N GLY A 322 -9.00 -22.71 -6.12
CA GLY A 322 -9.61 -23.84 -5.40
C GLY A 322 -10.92 -23.47 -4.70
N SER A 323 -11.61 -22.42 -5.16
CA SER A 323 -12.84 -21.93 -4.53
C SER A 323 -14.02 -22.88 -4.71
N THR A 324 -14.79 -23.05 -3.63
CA THR A 324 -16.10 -23.68 -3.63
C THR A 324 -17.16 -22.62 -3.94
N ALA A 325 -18.03 -22.89 -4.91
CA ALA A 325 -19.14 -22.00 -5.21
C ALA A 325 -20.15 -21.96 -4.05
N VAL A 326 -20.60 -20.76 -3.67
CA VAL A 326 -21.64 -20.56 -2.67
C VAL A 326 -22.84 -19.85 -3.26
N ALA A 327 -24.02 -20.19 -2.73
CA ALA A 327 -25.26 -19.52 -3.10
C ALA A 327 -25.31 -18.06 -2.59
N GLY A 328 -26.28 -17.29 -3.05
CA GLY A 328 -26.40 -15.85 -2.71
C GLY A 328 -26.67 -15.53 -1.25
N ASP A 329 -26.99 -16.52 -0.40
CA ASP A 329 -27.16 -16.36 1.05
C ASP A 329 -26.56 -17.54 1.81
N LEU A 330 -25.81 -17.25 2.88
CA LEU A 330 -25.14 -18.24 3.74
C LEU A 330 -25.95 -18.64 4.97
N VAL A 331 -27.18 -18.13 5.12
CA VAL A 331 -28.02 -18.42 6.30
C VAL A 331 -28.14 -19.92 6.55
N GLY A 332 -27.92 -20.35 7.81
CA GLY A 332 -28.04 -21.73 8.25
C GLY A 332 -26.91 -22.68 7.76
N GLN A 333 -25.93 -22.18 7.00
CA GLN A 333 -24.83 -23.01 6.53
C GLN A 333 -23.75 -23.20 7.60
N THR A 334 -23.11 -24.35 7.60
CA THR A 334 -21.85 -24.62 8.32
C THR A 334 -20.77 -24.85 7.28
N LEU A 335 -19.75 -24.00 7.30
CA LEU A 335 -18.64 -24.01 6.35
C LEU A 335 -17.33 -24.34 7.05
N THR A 336 -16.50 -25.17 6.43
CA THR A 336 -15.17 -25.51 6.92
C THR A 336 -14.13 -24.58 6.31
N ALA A 337 -12.86 -24.64 6.78
CA ALA A 337 -11.77 -23.85 6.22
C ALA A 337 -11.69 -23.99 4.70
N GLY A 338 -11.52 -22.87 3.97
CA GLY A 338 -11.44 -22.90 2.52
C GLY A 338 -11.66 -21.55 1.84
N VAL A 339 -11.68 -21.59 0.51
CA VAL A 339 -12.03 -20.43 -0.34
C VAL A 339 -13.43 -20.66 -0.88
N TYR A 340 -14.30 -19.66 -0.72
CA TYR A 340 -15.69 -19.67 -1.15
C TYR A 340 -15.92 -18.56 -2.16
N LYS A 341 -16.64 -18.83 -3.24
CA LYS A 341 -16.85 -17.85 -4.31
C LYS A 341 -18.32 -17.67 -4.63
N SER A 342 -18.79 -16.42 -4.55
CA SER A 342 -20.05 -15.98 -5.12
C SER A 342 -19.81 -15.19 -6.40
N THR A 343 -20.51 -15.54 -7.47
CA THR A 343 -20.45 -14.84 -8.76
C THR A 343 -21.33 -13.57 -8.81
N SER A 344 -22.02 -13.27 -7.72
CA SER A 344 -22.90 -12.10 -7.55
C SER A 344 -22.74 -11.52 -6.15
N SER A 345 -23.76 -10.85 -5.64
CA SER A 345 -23.84 -10.45 -4.24
C SER A 345 -23.96 -11.66 -3.32
N LEU A 346 -23.48 -11.52 -2.08
CA LEU A 346 -23.58 -12.52 -1.02
C LEU A 346 -24.29 -11.92 0.19
N ALA A 347 -25.22 -12.67 0.77
CA ALA A 347 -25.92 -12.29 1.98
C ALA A 347 -25.53 -13.20 3.16
N VAL A 348 -25.65 -12.67 4.37
CA VAL A 348 -25.71 -13.38 5.64
C VAL A 348 -26.95 -12.89 6.34
N SER A 349 -28.12 -13.40 5.91
CA SER A 349 -29.42 -12.88 6.40
C SER A 349 -29.78 -13.38 7.80
N GLY A 350 -29.09 -14.39 8.31
CA GLY A 350 -29.20 -14.97 9.65
C GLY A 350 -27.85 -15.53 10.09
N ASP A 351 -27.85 -16.64 10.80
CA ASP A 351 -26.60 -17.23 11.30
C ASP A 351 -25.87 -18.05 10.22
N VAL A 352 -24.54 -17.88 10.12
CA VAL A 352 -23.62 -18.74 9.39
C VAL A 352 -22.55 -19.25 10.36
N THR A 353 -22.26 -20.54 10.33
CA THR A 353 -21.24 -21.15 11.18
C THR A 353 -19.95 -21.44 10.39
N LEU A 354 -18.81 -20.97 10.91
CA LEU A 354 -17.47 -21.26 10.37
C LEU A 354 -16.78 -22.23 11.33
N ASP A 355 -16.58 -23.47 10.86
CA ASP A 355 -16.04 -24.57 11.67
C ASP A 355 -14.58 -24.84 11.29
N ALA A 356 -13.68 -24.57 12.20
CA ALA A 356 -12.25 -24.83 12.03
C ALA A 356 -11.86 -26.31 12.19
N GLN A 357 -12.81 -27.16 12.57
CA GLN A 357 -12.57 -28.62 12.77
C GLN A 357 -11.37 -28.90 13.69
N GLY A 358 -11.16 -28.07 14.72
CA GLY A 358 -10.07 -28.19 15.67
C GLY A 358 -8.72 -27.60 15.20
N ASN A 359 -8.66 -26.98 14.02
CA ASN A 359 -7.46 -26.33 13.50
C ASN A 359 -7.47 -24.82 13.84
N PRO A 360 -6.66 -24.32 14.80
CA PRO A 360 -6.63 -22.90 15.16
C PRO A 360 -6.09 -22.00 14.04
N ASN A 361 -5.43 -22.59 13.02
CA ASN A 361 -4.91 -21.87 11.85
C ASN A 361 -5.86 -21.97 10.64
N ALA A 362 -7.10 -22.44 10.83
CA ALA A 362 -8.09 -22.54 9.77
C ALA A 362 -8.39 -21.17 9.17
N VAL A 363 -8.36 -21.04 7.84
CA VAL A 363 -8.60 -19.81 7.11
C VAL A 363 -9.85 -19.92 6.25
N PHE A 364 -10.67 -18.87 6.26
CA PHE A 364 -11.89 -18.76 5.48
C PHE A 364 -11.78 -17.52 4.60
N ILE A 365 -11.87 -17.69 3.29
CA ILE A 365 -11.83 -16.58 2.33
C ILE A 365 -13.11 -16.60 1.50
N PHE A 366 -13.86 -15.51 1.54
CA PHE A 366 -15.06 -15.31 0.73
C PHE A 366 -14.74 -14.32 -0.41
N GLN A 367 -14.77 -14.82 -1.64
CA GLN A 367 -14.62 -14.01 -2.86
C GLN A 367 -16.02 -13.63 -3.38
N ILE A 368 -16.39 -12.38 -3.23
CA ILE A 368 -17.73 -11.88 -3.54
C ILE A 368 -17.63 -10.94 -4.73
N ALA A 369 -18.25 -11.30 -5.85
CA ALA A 369 -18.12 -10.52 -7.09
C ALA A 369 -18.80 -9.14 -7.03
N SER A 370 -19.79 -8.94 -6.15
CA SER A 370 -20.54 -7.69 -6.02
C SER A 370 -20.61 -7.24 -4.56
N THR A 371 -21.78 -7.17 -3.93
CA THR A 371 -21.98 -6.65 -2.58
C THR A 371 -22.04 -7.75 -1.53
N LEU A 372 -21.62 -7.43 -0.31
CA LEU A 372 -21.90 -8.19 0.91
C LEU A 372 -22.96 -7.47 1.72
N THR A 373 -24.01 -8.20 2.14
CA THR A 373 -25.05 -7.66 3.04
C THR A 373 -25.32 -8.61 4.18
N THR A 374 -25.55 -8.09 5.39
CA THR A 374 -26.03 -8.90 6.51
C THR A 374 -27.43 -8.49 6.94
N GLY A 375 -28.20 -9.44 7.43
CA GLY A 375 -29.51 -9.17 8.06
C GLY A 375 -29.35 -8.49 9.41
N SER A 376 -30.40 -7.81 9.88
CA SER A 376 -30.45 -7.31 11.26
C SER A 376 -30.41 -8.48 12.25
N GLY A 377 -29.53 -8.37 13.27
CA GLY A 377 -29.32 -9.44 14.26
C GLY A 377 -28.76 -10.74 13.73
N SER A 378 -28.14 -10.75 12.56
CA SER A 378 -27.45 -11.94 12.02
C SER A 378 -26.09 -12.16 12.66
N HIS A 379 -25.61 -13.41 12.66
CA HIS A 379 -24.33 -13.76 13.29
C HIS A 379 -23.41 -14.54 12.35
N VAL A 380 -22.11 -14.21 12.39
CA VAL A 380 -21.05 -15.11 11.96
C VAL A 380 -20.54 -15.86 13.19
N VAL A 381 -20.87 -17.12 13.30
CA VAL A 381 -20.55 -17.97 14.46
C VAL A 381 -19.25 -18.73 14.18
N LEU A 382 -18.28 -18.62 15.09
CA LEU A 382 -17.01 -19.32 15.00
C LEU A 382 -17.01 -20.52 15.94
N THR A 383 -16.63 -21.71 15.44
CA THR A 383 -16.61 -22.94 16.21
C THR A 383 -15.30 -23.73 16.02
N ASN A 384 -15.06 -24.64 16.98
CA ASN A 384 -13.95 -25.60 16.91
C ASN A 384 -12.57 -24.97 16.64
N GLY A 385 -12.28 -23.81 17.24
CA GLY A 385 -10.99 -23.12 17.12
C GLY A 385 -10.90 -22.10 15.98
N ALA A 386 -11.98 -21.84 15.24
CA ALA A 386 -12.00 -20.75 14.26
C ALA A 386 -11.76 -19.39 14.94
N THR A 387 -11.00 -18.51 14.29
CA THR A 387 -10.68 -17.18 14.80
C THR A 387 -11.10 -16.09 13.80
N ALA A 388 -11.62 -14.97 14.26
CA ALA A 388 -12.08 -13.86 13.41
C ALA A 388 -10.92 -13.32 12.54
N CYS A 389 -9.69 -13.34 13.05
CA CYS A 389 -8.52 -12.85 12.35
C CYS A 389 -8.17 -13.66 11.09
N ASN A 390 -8.62 -14.90 11.00
CA ASN A 390 -8.43 -15.79 9.85
C ASN A 390 -9.64 -15.87 8.91
N VAL A 391 -10.63 -15.00 9.09
CA VAL A 391 -11.79 -14.87 8.20
C VAL A 391 -11.64 -13.62 7.35
N PHE A 392 -11.75 -13.75 6.03
CA PHE A 392 -11.55 -12.68 5.06
C PHE A 392 -12.73 -12.60 4.09
N TRP A 393 -13.37 -11.44 4.03
CA TRP A 393 -14.48 -11.13 3.14
C TRP A 393 -14.01 -10.15 2.06
N GLN A 394 -13.52 -10.70 0.92
CA GLN A 394 -13.16 -9.88 -0.24
C GLN A 394 -14.44 -9.53 -0.99
N VAL A 395 -14.75 -8.24 -1.10
CA VAL A 395 -16.00 -7.73 -1.63
C VAL A 395 -15.74 -6.89 -2.88
N GLY A 396 -16.29 -7.31 -4.02
CA GLY A 396 -16.09 -6.68 -5.33
C GLY A 396 -16.74 -5.31 -5.48
N SER A 397 -17.58 -4.90 -4.53
CA SER A 397 -18.20 -3.57 -4.47
C SER A 397 -18.23 -3.09 -3.01
N SER A 398 -19.43 -2.91 -2.43
CA SER A 398 -19.64 -2.40 -1.08
C SER A 398 -20.15 -3.47 -0.12
N ALA A 399 -19.85 -3.30 1.16
CA ALA A 399 -20.42 -4.10 2.24
C ALA A 399 -21.38 -3.29 3.09
N THR A 400 -22.49 -3.91 3.53
CA THR A 400 -23.43 -3.31 4.48
C THR A 400 -23.74 -4.32 5.57
N LEU A 401 -23.40 -3.99 6.81
CA LEU A 401 -23.76 -4.79 7.99
C LEU A 401 -25.07 -4.28 8.57
N GLY A 402 -26.04 -5.17 8.69
CA GLY A 402 -27.36 -4.87 9.24
C GLY A 402 -27.34 -4.61 10.75
N THR A 403 -28.29 -3.85 11.27
CA THR A 403 -28.35 -3.41 12.67
C THR A 403 -28.25 -4.58 13.65
N PHE A 404 -27.48 -4.36 14.73
CA PHE A 404 -27.28 -5.35 15.80
C PHE A 404 -26.72 -6.70 15.35
N SER A 405 -26.11 -6.77 14.16
CA SER A 405 -25.41 -7.99 13.72
C SER A 405 -24.09 -8.21 14.47
N MET A 406 -23.73 -9.47 14.69
CA MET A 406 -22.45 -9.90 15.27
C MET A 406 -21.59 -10.48 14.15
N PHE A 407 -20.74 -9.65 13.59
CA PHE A 407 -19.94 -10.01 12.43
C PHE A 407 -18.50 -10.34 12.82
N LYS A 408 -17.94 -11.38 12.19
CA LYS A 408 -16.57 -11.84 12.45
C LYS A 408 -15.79 -11.84 11.15
N GLY A 409 -14.57 -11.28 11.22
CA GLY A 409 -13.60 -11.31 10.12
C GLY A 409 -13.25 -9.95 9.54
N ASN A 410 -12.29 -9.95 8.65
CA ASN A 410 -11.74 -8.78 8.00
C ASN A 410 -12.50 -8.51 6.69
N ILE A 411 -13.13 -7.36 6.57
CA ILE A 411 -13.84 -6.94 5.36
C ILE A 411 -12.89 -6.13 4.50
N LEU A 412 -12.59 -6.64 3.29
CA LEU A 412 -11.77 -5.97 2.28
C LEU A 412 -12.68 -5.57 1.12
N ALA A 413 -13.25 -4.37 1.19
CA ALA A 413 -14.20 -3.89 0.18
C ALA A 413 -13.51 -3.05 -0.91
N LEU A 414 -13.90 -3.26 -2.17
CA LEU A 414 -13.41 -2.43 -3.26
C LEU A 414 -13.90 -0.98 -3.13
N THR A 415 -15.14 -0.80 -2.73
CA THR A 415 -15.77 0.52 -2.62
C THR A 415 -15.98 0.91 -1.16
N SER A 416 -17.19 0.87 -0.66
CA SER A 416 -17.53 1.39 0.68
C SER A 416 -17.95 0.31 1.65
N ILE A 417 -17.86 0.61 2.95
CA ILE A 417 -18.38 -0.22 4.02
C ILE A 417 -19.33 0.63 4.86
N THR A 418 -20.56 0.15 5.05
CA THR A 418 -21.54 0.75 5.94
C THR A 418 -21.79 -0.22 7.09
N ILE A 419 -21.52 0.21 8.29
CA ILE A 419 -21.81 -0.52 9.54
C ILE A 419 -22.98 0.24 10.18
N THR A 420 -24.16 -0.39 10.22
CA THR A 420 -25.35 0.26 10.73
C THR A 420 -25.47 0.10 12.25
N THR A 421 -26.37 0.82 12.88
CA THR A 421 -26.52 0.95 14.34
C THR A 421 -26.32 -0.35 15.12
N GLY A 422 -25.42 -0.31 16.10
CA GLY A 422 -25.27 -1.34 17.13
C GLY A 422 -24.61 -2.64 16.67
N VAL A 423 -23.87 -2.61 15.57
CA VAL A 423 -23.11 -3.77 15.09
C VAL A 423 -21.91 -4.03 16.00
N ASN A 424 -21.64 -5.32 16.25
CA ASN A 424 -20.39 -5.78 16.86
C ASN A 424 -19.55 -6.47 15.80
N LEU A 425 -18.46 -5.82 15.40
CA LEU A 425 -17.48 -6.35 14.45
C LEU A 425 -16.21 -6.79 15.19
N GLU A 426 -15.96 -8.09 15.25
CA GLU A 426 -14.65 -8.62 15.61
C GLU A 426 -13.85 -8.88 14.34
N GLY A 427 -12.94 -7.96 14.02
CA GLY A 427 -12.23 -7.90 12.74
C GLY A 427 -11.96 -6.47 12.32
N ARG A 428 -11.86 -6.24 11.01
CA ARG A 428 -11.52 -4.94 10.43
C ARG A 428 -12.48 -4.52 9.34
N ALA A 429 -12.72 -3.22 9.22
CA ALA A 429 -13.47 -2.59 8.14
C ALA A 429 -12.50 -1.81 7.22
N LEU A 430 -12.14 -2.41 6.09
CA LEU A 430 -11.07 -1.93 5.21
C LEU A 430 -11.65 -1.65 3.80
N ALA A 431 -11.91 -0.38 3.50
CA ALA A 431 -12.43 0.09 2.22
C ALA A 431 -11.29 0.70 1.36
N ARG A 432 -11.09 0.16 0.14
CA ARG A 432 -9.99 0.60 -0.74
C ARG A 432 -10.21 1.98 -1.32
N ASN A 433 -11.38 2.21 -1.94
CA ASN A 433 -11.62 3.43 -2.72
C ASN A 433 -12.72 4.31 -2.12
N GLY A 434 -13.60 3.74 -1.30
CA GLY A 434 -14.79 4.40 -0.79
C GLY A 434 -14.71 4.76 0.69
N ALA A 435 -15.87 5.08 1.24
CA ALA A 435 -16.04 5.49 2.63
C ALA A 435 -16.25 4.30 3.57
N VAL A 436 -15.93 4.52 4.86
CA VAL A 436 -16.44 3.70 5.96
C VAL A 436 -17.40 4.56 6.78
N THR A 437 -18.64 4.08 6.94
CA THR A 437 -19.68 4.74 7.75
C THR A 437 -20.02 3.87 8.94
N LEU A 438 -20.07 4.47 10.12
CA LEU A 438 -20.27 3.83 11.43
C LEU A 438 -21.41 4.50 12.17
N ASP A 439 -22.15 3.74 13.01
CA ASP A 439 -23.22 4.27 13.85
C ASP A 439 -23.40 3.47 15.15
N THR A 440 -22.84 3.96 16.24
CA THR A 440 -22.99 3.37 17.59
C THR A 440 -22.53 1.90 17.65
N ASP A 441 -21.36 1.62 17.09
CA ASP A 441 -20.83 0.27 16.88
C ASP A 441 -19.73 -0.08 17.87
N VAL A 442 -19.42 -1.37 17.97
CA VAL A 442 -18.22 -1.87 18.65
C VAL A 442 -17.36 -2.59 17.61
N ILE A 443 -16.16 -2.09 17.37
CA ILE A 443 -15.19 -2.70 16.45
C ILE A 443 -13.96 -3.13 17.24
N THR A 444 -13.72 -4.44 17.30
CA THR A 444 -12.57 -5.03 17.96
C THR A 444 -11.61 -5.56 16.89
N GLY A 445 -10.54 -4.83 16.64
CA GLY A 445 -9.53 -5.20 15.66
C GLY A 445 -8.79 -6.48 16.03
N CYS A 446 -8.27 -7.15 15.00
CA CYS A 446 -7.39 -8.31 15.18
C CYS A 446 -5.95 -7.83 15.46
N SER A 447 -5.29 -8.38 16.47
CA SER A 447 -3.85 -8.19 16.64
C SER A 447 -3.07 -8.97 15.58
N CYS A 448 -1.97 -8.42 15.09
CA CYS A 448 -1.01 -9.15 14.28
C CYS A 448 -0.28 -10.20 15.16
N GLN A 449 -0.35 -11.45 14.79
CA GLN A 449 0.40 -12.55 15.41
C GLN A 449 1.68 -12.80 14.63
#